data_b645594d2c7bb1518945b6e189707d7c
#
_entry.id   b645594d2c7bb1518945b6e189707d7c
#
_cell.length_a   1.000
_cell.length_b   1.000
_cell.length_c   1.000
_cell.angle_alpha   90.00
_cell.angle_beta   90.00
_cell.angle_gamma   90.00
#
_symmetry.space_group_name_H-M   'P 1'
#
loop_
_entity.id
_entity.type
_entity.pdbx_description
1 polymer ?
#
loop_
_entity_poly.entity_id
_entity_poly.type
_entity_poly.pdbx_seq_one_letter_code
_entity_poly.pdbx_strand_id
1 'polypeptide(L)'
;MCQIRVNLRRWACLLAALACLLALLPLPAHAAGAASKVVRVGWYEDAYNITGKNGERSGYAYEYEQSVAAYTGWTYEYVKAGWSELLEMLKNGEIDLMADVSYTEDRAQDMLFSELPMGREIYYLYADLTHTDISASDLRTLNGKRIALLKTSVQATQFYQWEEDHGLHLQYVWSNSFEQDKQQAQDREIDCVISTETPAWVEYGMSAIAQTG
;
A
#
# COMPACT_ATOMS: atom_id res chain seq x y z
N MET A 1 19.73 -69.05 -37.26
CA MET A 1 18.67 -68.01 -37.21
C MET A 1 17.79 -68.28 -36.00
N CYS A 2 17.95 -67.48 -34.98
CA CYS A 2 17.17 -67.60 -33.74
C CYS A 2 15.89 -66.73 -33.86
N GLN A 3 14.75 -67.36 -33.93
CA GLN A 3 13.46 -66.65 -33.97
C GLN A 3 13.02 -66.34 -32.56
N ILE A 4 13.05 -65.07 -32.19
CA ILE A 4 12.48 -64.57 -30.96
C ILE A 4 10.94 -64.49 -31.11
N ARG A 5 10.19 -65.44 -30.55
CA ARG A 5 8.74 -65.37 -30.46
C ARG A 5 8.36 -64.31 -29.39
N VAL A 6 8.00 -63.15 -29.88
CA VAL A 6 7.47 -62.07 -29.02
C VAL A 6 6.07 -62.47 -28.56
N ASN A 7 5.87 -62.63 -27.27
CA ASN A 7 4.61 -63.08 -26.67
C ASN A 7 3.61 -61.91 -26.65
N LEU A 8 2.96 -61.64 -27.79
CA LEU A 8 2.04 -60.49 -28.00
C LEU A 8 0.95 -60.38 -26.89
N ARG A 9 0.49 -61.55 -26.36
CA ARG A 9 -0.49 -61.54 -25.26
C ARG A 9 0.05 -60.97 -23.97
N ARG A 10 1.32 -61.17 -23.64
CA ARG A 10 1.93 -60.57 -22.45
C ARG A 10 2.09 -59.06 -22.56
N TRP A 11 2.44 -58.59 -23.73
CA TRP A 11 2.55 -57.15 -23.99
C TRP A 11 1.18 -56.46 -24.01
N ALA A 12 0.14 -57.10 -24.51
CA ALA A 12 -1.22 -56.59 -24.47
C ALA A 12 -1.75 -56.45 -23.01
N CYS A 13 -1.48 -57.46 -22.15
CA CYS A 13 -1.83 -57.39 -20.71
C CYS A 13 -1.06 -56.32 -19.97
N LEU A 14 0.24 -56.08 -20.28
CA LEU A 14 1.03 -55.01 -19.64
C LEU A 14 0.56 -53.63 -20.06
N LEU A 15 0.20 -53.43 -21.34
CA LEU A 15 -0.34 -52.17 -21.83
C LEU A 15 -1.75 -51.88 -21.24
N ALA A 16 -2.58 -52.90 -21.07
CA ALA A 16 -3.87 -52.74 -20.43
C ALA A 16 -3.75 -52.39 -18.94
N ALA A 17 -2.79 -53.03 -18.23
CA ALA A 17 -2.53 -52.73 -16.82
C ALA A 17 -1.96 -51.29 -16.67
N LEU A 18 -1.09 -50.84 -17.59
CA LEU A 18 -0.53 -49.51 -17.57
C LEU A 18 -1.62 -48.43 -17.86
N ALA A 19 -2.54 -48.73 -18.80
CA ALA A 19 -3.68 -47.85 -19.08
C ALA A 19 -4.65 -47.73 -17.89
N CYS A 20 -4.90 -48.84 -17.14
CA CYS A 20 -5.69 -48.82 -15.93
C CYS A 20 -4.98 -48.03 -14.79
N LEU A 21 -3.64 -48.11 -14.68
CA LEU A 21 -2.90 -47.35 -13.68
C LEU A 21 -2.92 -45.85 -13.98
N LEU A 22 -2.86 -45.46 -15.27
CA LEU A 22 -2.97 -44.05 -15.68
C LEU A 22 -4.38 -43.48 -15.48
N ALA A 23 -5.43 -44.30 -15.57
CA ALA A 23 -6.81 -43.89 -15.31
C ALA A 23 -7.12 -43.67 -13.78
N LEU A 24 -6.25 -44.18 -12.88
CA LEU A 24 -6.36 -43.99 -11.44
C LEU A 24 -5.58 -42.77 -10.92
N LEU A 25 -4.84 -42.06 -11.78
CA LEU A 25 -4.25 -40.79 -11.40
C LEU A 25 -5.40 -39.79 -11.20
N PRO A 26 -5.53 -39.16 -10.01
CA PRO A 26 -6.51 -38.11 -9.84
C PRO A 26 -6.14 -37.01 -10.85
N LEU A 27 -7.01 -36.81 -11.85
CA LEU A 27 -6.96 -35.59 -12.65
C LEU A 27 -6.95 -34.45 -11.66
N PRO A 28 -6.05 -33.44 -11.79
CA PRO A 28 -6.16 -32.25 -10.98
C PRO A 28 -7.59 -31.74 -11.21
N ALA A 29 -8.42 -31.83 -10.16
CA ALA A 29 -9.71 -31.18 -10.19
C ALA A 29 -9.37 -29.69 -10.35
N HIS A 30 -9.50 -29.19 -11.57
CA HIS A 30 -9.66 -27.77 -11.76
C HIS A 30 -10.89 -27.45 -10.93
N ALA A 31 -10.68 -26.81 -9.79
CA ALA A 31 -11.75 -26.27 -8.99
C ALA A 31 -12.63 -25.49 -9.98
N ALA A 32 -13.83 -26.02 -10.23
CA ALA A 32 -14.83 -25.36 -11.06
C ALA A 32 -14.93 -23.95 -10.48
N GLY A 33 -14.57 -22.94 -11.26
CA GLY A 33 -14.33 -21.59 -10.82
C GLY A 33 -15.49 -21.10 -9.97
N ALA A 34 -15.27 -21.04 -8.67
CA ALA A 34 -16.06 -20.16 -7.84
C ALA A 34 -15.93 -18.79 -8.55
N ALA A 35 -17.05 -18.17 -8.89
CA ALA A 35 -17.04 -16.85 -9.51
C ALA A 35 -16.11 -15.96 -8.67
N SER A 36 -15.07 -15.42 -9.30
CA SER A 36 -14.10 -14.57 -8.62
C SER A 36 -14.86 -13.46 -7.92
N LYS A 37 -14.68 -13.33 -6.60
CA LYS A 37 -15.32 -12.23 -5.87
C LYS A 37 -14.65 -10.93 -6.32
N VAL A 38 -15.45 -10.01 -6.84
CA VAL A 38 -14.98 -8.65 -7.10
C VAL A 38 -14.94 -7.90 -5.78
N VAL A 39 -13.79 -7.28 -5.48
CA VAL A 39 -13.54 -6.50 -4.27
C VAL A 39 -13.20 -5.07 -4.70
N ARG A 40 -13.95 -4.10 -4.20
CA ARG A 40 -13.71 -2.69 -4.46
C ARG A 40 -12.62 -2.20 -3.52
N VAL A 41 -11.50 -1.74 -4.09
CA VAL A 41 -10.31 -1.35 -3.35
C VAL A 41 -10.13 0.16 -3.45
N GLY A 42 -10.02 0.83 -2.32
CA GLY A 42 -9.69 2.25 -2.27
C GLY A 42 -8.26 2.50 -2.76
N TRP A 43 -8.10 3.45 -3.70
CA TRP A 43 -6.81 3.84 -4.25
C TRP A 43 -6.56 5.33 -4.04
N TYR A 44 -5.50 5.65 -3.33
CA TYR A 44 -4.96 7.01 -3.20
C TYR A 44 -3.47 7.01 -3.54
N GLU A 45 -2.97 8.14 -4.00
CA GLU A 45 -1.55 8.26 -4.38
C GLU A 45 -0.71 8.59 -3.14
N ASP A 46 0.33 7.80 -2.91
CA ASP A 46 1.33 8.04 -1.87
C ASP A 46 2.66 7.33 -2.19
N ALA A 47 3.50 7.08 -1.17
CA ALA A 47 4.76 6.37 -1.33
C ALA A 47 4.59 4.87 -1.63
N TYR A 48 3.46 4.27 -1.27
CA TYR A 48 3.17 2.83 -1.39
C TYR A 48 2.18 2.50 -2.50
N ASN A 49 1.43 3.50 -2.99
CA ASN A 49 0.44 3.42 -4.06
C ASN A 49 0.80 4.40 -5.17
N ILE A 50 1.40 3.90 -6.22
CA ILE A 50 1.96 4.70 -7.31
C ILE A 50 1.21 4.42 -8.60
N THR A 51 0.68 5.47 -9.24
CA THR A 51 0.14 5.39 -10.60
C THR A 51 1.14 5.99 -11.59
N GLY A 52 1.63 5.16 -12.50
CA GLY A 52 2.54 5.58 -13.56
C GLY A 52 1.86 6.42 -14.64
N LYS A 53 2.66 7.00 -15.54
CA LYS A 53 2.20 7.95 -16.57
C LYS A 53 1.16 7.34 -17.54
N ASN A 54 1.17 6.02 -17.72
CA ASN A 54 0.23 5.32 -18.59
C ASN A 54 -0.95 4.73 -17.78
N GLY A 55 -1.06 5.03 -16.49
CA GLY A 55 -2.11 4.52 -15.61
C GLY A 55 -1.83 3.14 -14.99
N GLU A 56 -0.62 2.61 -15.18
CA GLU A 56 -0.20 1.38 -14.50
C GLU A 56 -0.03 1.62 -12.99
N ARG A 57 -0.49 0.66 -12.18
CA ARG A 57 -0.34 0.69 -10.73
C ARG A 57 0.89 -0.07 -10.29
N SER A 58 1.56 0.43 -9.28
CA SER A 58 2.73 -0.17 -8.66
C SER A 58 2.86 0.30 -7.21
N GLY A 59 3.90 -0.14 -6.53
CA GLY A 59 4.17 0.21 -5.14
C GLY A 59 3.88 -0.95 -4.20
N TYR A 60 4.37 -0.82 -2.98
CA TYR A 60 4.33 -1.89 -1.99
C TYR A 60 2.89 -2.35 -1.66
N ALA A 61 1.96 -1.40 -1.50
CA ALA A 61 0.58 -1.72 -1.19
C ALA A 61 -0.10 -2.46 -2.35
N TYR A 62 0.10 -2.00 -3.59
CA TYR A 62 -0.40 -2.69 -4.77
C TYR A 62 0.12 -4.13 -4.89
N GLU A 63 1.44 -4.34 -4.72
CA GLU A 63 2.05 -5.67 -4.83
C GLU A 63 1.55 -6.60 -3.72
N TYR A 64 1.34 -6.06 -2.52
CA TYR A 64 0.75 -6.81 -1.41
C TYR A 64 -0.70 -7.23 -1.74
N GLU A 65 -1.53 -6.32 -2.25
CA GLU A 65 -2.89 -6.60 -2.69
C GLU A 65 -2.92 -7.67 -3.79
N GLN A 66 -2.02 -7.59 -4.79
CA GLN A 66 -1.92 -8.62 -5.82
C GLN A 66 -1.56 -10.00 -5.25
N SER A 67 -0.74 -10.04 -4.21
CA SER A 67 -0.40 -11.29 -3.51
C SER A 67 -1.63 -11.86 -2.78
N VAL A 68 -2.44 -11.01 -2.15
CA VAL A 68 -3.71 -11.40 -1.52
C VAL A 68 -4.70 -11.90 -2.58
N ALA A 69 -4.80 -11.21 -3.74
CA ALA A 69 -5.65 -11.64 -4.85
C ALA A 69 -5.25 -13.02 -5.38
N ALA A 70 -3.95 -13.26 -5.54
CA ALA A 70 -3.44 -14.55 -6.00
C ALA A 70 -3.78 -15.69 -5.02
N TYR A 71 -3.78 -15.43 -3.72
CA TYR A 71 -4.13 -16.41 -2.68
C TYR A 71 -5.65 -16.65 -2.58
N THR A 72 -6.45 -15.57 -2.64
CA THR A 72 -7.91 -15.61 -2.42
C THR A 72 -8.72 -15.90 -3.69
N GLY A 73 -8.13 -15.67 -4.87
CA GLY A 73 -8.84 -15.69 -6.14
C GLY A 73 -9.72 -14.44 -6.36
N TRP A 74 -9.54 -13.38 -5.57
CA TRP A 74 -10.29 -12.13 -5.74
C TRP A 74 -9.87 -11.39 -6.99
N THR A 75 -10.78 -10.58 -7.52
CA THR A 75 -10.52 -9.61 -8.59
C THR A 75 -10.77 -8.22 -8.02
N TYR A 76 -9.87 -7.28 -8.26
CA TYR A 76 -9.97 -5.93 -7.70
C TYR A 76 -10.54 -4.93 -8.70
N GLU A 77 -11.44 -4.09 -8.19
CA GLU A 77 -11.91 -2.88 -8.84
C GLU A 77 -11.44 -1.68 -7.99
N TYR A 78 -10.54 -0.87 -8.56
CA TYR A 78 -9.95 0.25 -7.83
C TYR A 78 -10.79 1.50 -7.94
N VAL A 79 -11.11 2.08 -6.80
CA VAL A 79 -11.85 3.35 -6.65
C VAL A 79 -10.87 4.42 -6.19
N LYS A 80 -10.61 5.41 -7.07
CA LYS A 80 -9.66 6.49 -6.77
C LYS A 80 -10.37 7.67 -6.12
N ALA A 81 -9.88 8.07 -4.94
CA ALA A 81 -10.34 9.27 -4.22
C ALA A 81 -9.24 9.76 -3.26
N GLY A 82 -9.50 10.85 -2.55
CA GLY A 82 -8.61 11.33 -1.49
C GLY A 82 -8.67 10.43 -0.25
N TRP A 83 -7.61 10.46 0.56
CA TRP A 83 -7.46 9.64 1.77
C TRP A 83 -8.69 9.67 2.68
N SER A 84 -9.11 10.88 3.09
CA SER A 84 -10.24 11.04 4.02
C SER A 84 -11.56 10.54 3.43
N GLU A 85 -11.77 10.75 2.12
CA GLU A 85 -12.95 10.29 1.40
C GLU A 85 -12.98 8.75 1.34
N LEU A 86 -11.86 8.11 1.04
CA LEU A 86 -11.77 6.65 1.01
C LEU A 86 -12.02 6.01 2.38
N LEU A 87 -11.55 6.63 3.47
CA LEU A 87 -11.87 6.16 4.82
C LEU A 87 -13.37 6.20 5.09
N GLU A 88 -14.07 7.26 4.69
CA GLU A 88 -15.54 7.34 4.82
C GLU A 88 -16.24 6.32 3.91
N MET A 89 -15.77 6.14 2.67
CA MET A 89 -16.30 5.13 1.75
C MET A 89 -16.14 3.71 2.31
N LEU A 90 -14.99 3.41 2.95
CA LEU A 90 -14.74 2.12 3.60
C LEU A 90 -15.72 1.90 4.77
N LYS A 91 -15.87 2.89 5.63
CA LYS A 91 -16.79 2.89 6.76
C LYS A 91 -18.24 2.69 6.32
N ASN A 92 -18.66 3.31 5.22
CA ASN A 92 -20.01 3.22 4.67
C ASN A 92 -20.23 1.95 3.80
N GLY A 93 -19.20 1.14 3.56
CA GLY A 93 -19.28 -0.04 2.70
C GLY A 93 -19.38 0.28 1.20
N GLU A 94 -18.98 1.47 0.79
CA GLU A 94 -18.91 1.86 -0.62
C GLU A 94 -17.67 1.26 -1.30
N ILE A 95 -16.60 1.00 -0.53
CA ILE A 95 -15.48 0.14 -0.89
C ILE A 95 -15.35 -0.98 0.14
N ASP A 96 -14.67 -2.06 -0.24
CA ASP A 96 -14.56 -3.29 0.57
C ASP A 96 -13.21 -3.43 1.24
N LEU A 97 -12.16 -2.82 0.67
CA LEU A 97 -10.79 -2.96 1.12
C LEU A 97 -10.03 -1.64 0.91
N MET A 98 -9.13 -1.37 1.80
CA MET A 98 -8.13 -0.32 1.67
C MET A 98 -6.84 -0.81 2.31
N ALA A 99 -5.74 -0.79 1.57
CA ALA A 99 -4.43 -1.10 2.11
C ALA A 99 -3.84 0.12 2.83
N ASP A 100 -2.77 -0.11 3.58
CA ASP A 100 -1.96 0.95 4.20
C ASP A 100 -2.72 1.85 5.19
N VAL A 101 -3.72 1.28 5.87
CA VAL A 101 -4.46 1.97 6.92
C VAL A 101 -3.90 1.57 8.28
N SER A 102 -3.26 2.52 8.96
CA SER A 102 -2.75 2.30 10.32
C SER A 102 -3.90 1.98 11.28
N TYR A 103 -3.69 0.97 12.12
CA TYR A 103 -4.64 0.62 13.18
C TYR A 103 -4.76 1.75 14.21
N THR A 104 -5.99 2.10 14.57
CA THR A 104 -6.32 2.84 15.78
C THR A 104 -7.57 2.25 16.42
N GLU A 105 -7.73 2.42 17.73
CA GLU A 105 -8.92 1.95 18.44
C GLU A 105 -10.22 2.59 17.91
N ASP A 106 -10.16 3.86 17.52
CA ASP A 106 -11.31 4.56 16.93
C ASP A 106 -11.70 3.96 15.58
N ARG A 107 -10.73 3.70 14.70
CA ARG A 107 -11.00 3.06 13.40
C ARG A 107 -11.52 1.63 13.55
N ALA A 108 -11.02 0.89 14.53
CA ALA A 108 -11.43 -0.48 14.79
C ALA A 108 -12.89 -0.61 15.29
N GLN A 109 -13.55 0.49 15.64
CA GLN A 109 -15.00 0.50 15.95
C GLN A 109 -15.85 0.36 14.67
N ASP A 110 -15.36 0.84 13.55
CA ASP A 110 -16.09 0.92 12.29
C ASP A 110 -15.48 0.05 11.17
N MET A 111 -14.26 -0.43 11.33
CA MET A 111 -13.47 -1.14 10.31
C MET A 111 -12.86 -2.43 10.87
N LEU A 112 -12.72 -3.43 10.02
CA LEU A 112 -11.99 -4.65 10.35
C LEU A 112 -10.53 -4.51 9.89
N PHE A 113 -9.61 -4.93 10.74
CA PHE A 113 -8.19 -4.97 10.44
C PHE A 113 -7.70 -6.42 10.32
N SER A 114 -6.65 -6.64 9.51
CA SER A 114 -5.94 -7.92 9.47
C SER A 114 -5.25 -8.20 10.81
N GLU A 115 -5.14 -9.47 11.19
CA GLU A 115 -4.44 -9.87 12.42
C GLU A 115 -2.94 -9.50 12.40
N LEU A 116 -2.33 -9.53 11.22
CA LEU A 116 -0.94 -9.15 11.02
C LEU A 116 -0.86 -7.87 10.20
N PRO A 117 0.01 -6.93 10.58
CA PRO A 117 0.19 -5.71 9.81
C PRO A 117 0.83 -6.02 8.44
N MET A 118 0.49 -5.23 7.44
CA MET A 118 1.10 -5.27 6.11
C MET A 118 2.57 -4.85 6.17
N GLY A 119 2.90 -3.90 7.05
CA GLY A 119 4.25 -3.37 7.22
C GLY A 119 4.36 -2.46 8.45
N ARG A 120 5.46 -1.76 8.54
CA ARG A 120 5.71 -0.72 9.53
C ARG A 120 6.13 0.55 8.80
N GLU A 121 5.56 1.67 9.18
CA GLU A 121 5.93 2.97 8.68
C GLU A 121 6.84 3.70 9.69
N ILE A 122 7.73 4.51 9.17
CA ILE A 122 8.55 5.47 9.93
C ILE A 122 8.32 6.83 9.29
N TYR A 123 8.00 7.82 10.10
CA TYR A 123 7.68 9.16 9.63
C TYR A 123 8.82 10.12 9.86
N TYR A 124 9.09 10.94 8.85
CA TYR A 124 10.10 11.98 8.89
C TYR A 124 9.47 13.33 8.59
N LEU A 125 10.00 14.35 9.24
CA LEU A 125 9.77 15.74 8.90
C LEU A 125 10.73 16.12 7.76
N TYR A 126 10.17 16.45 6.61
CA TYR A 126 10.89 17.02 5.47
C TYR A 126 10.73 18.52 5.46
N ALA A 127 11.79 19.25 5.14
CA ALA A 127 11.78 20.71 5.07
C ALA A 127 12.53 21.21 3.84
N ASP A 128 12.07 22.33 3.27
CA ASP A 128 12.78 23.06 2.23
C ASP A 128 13.91 23.90 2.85
N LEU A 129 15.11 23.33 2.86
CA LEU A 129 16.31 24.00 3.39
C LEU A 129 16.92 25.03 2.42
N THR A 130 16.43 25.08 1.19
CA THR A 130 16.99 25.95 0.13
C THR A 130 16.31 27.30 0.05
N HIS A 131 15.03 27.39 0.42
CA HIS A 131 14.21 28.59 0.31
C HIS A 131 13.68 29.08 1.65
N THR A 132 14.09 28.44 2.75
CA THR A 132 13.72 28.83 4.12
C THR A 132 14.98 29.02 4.96
N ASP A 133 14.82 29.60 6.15
CA ASP A 133 15.85 29.68 7.18
C ASP A 133 15.83 28.49 8.15
N ILE A 134 15.22 27.38 7.75
CA ILE A 134 15.18 26.14 8.53
C ILE A 134 16.58 25.51 8.60
N SER A 135 16.97 25.10 9.80
CA SER A 135 18.23 24.42 10.05
C SER A 135 17.98 23.04 10.66
N ALA A 136 18.48 21.98 10.00
CA ALA A 136 18.40 20.61 10.53
C ALA A 136 19.17 20.45 11.88
N SER A 137 20.12 21.33 12.18
CA SER A 137 20.88 21.33 13.44
C SER A 137 20.22 22.13 14.56
N ASP A 138 19.18 22.91 14.25
CA ASP A 138 18.42 23.70 15.24
C ASP A 138 16.92 23.68 14.91
N LEU A 139 16.21 22.76 15.52
CA LEU A 139 14.77 22.57 15.26
C LEU A 139 13.92 23.79 15.68
N ARG A 140 14.43 24.70 16.52
CA ARG A 140 13.71 25.92 16.89
C ARG A 140 13.45 26.84 15.69
N THR A 141 14.20 26.68 14.60
CA THR A 141 13.98 27.39 13.33
C THR A 141 12.68 26.96 12.63
N LEU A 142 12.05 25.88 13.08
CA LEU A 142 10.72 25.44 12.63
C LEU A 142 9.57 26.29 13.17
N ASN A 143 9.79 27.06 14.25
CA ASN A 143 8.71 27.86 14.84
C ASN A 143 8.15 28.87 13.82
N GLY A 144 6.81 28.84 13.70
CA GLY A 144 6.08 29.69 12.75
C GLY A 144 6.15 29.23 11.29
N LYS A 145 6.83 28.12 10.98
CA LYS A 145 6.86 27.54 9.63
C LYS A 145 5.55 26.82 9.31
N ARG A 146 5.22 26.75 8.03
CA ARG A 146 4.02 26.12 7.52
C ARG A 146 4.30 24.65 7.25
N ILE A 147 3.48 23.77 7.82
CA ILE A 147 3.60 22.33 7.65
C ILE A 147 2.31 21.76 7.06
N ALA A 148 2.42 20.97 5.98
CA ALA A 148 1.32 20.20 5.46
C ALA A 148 1.03 19.01 6.38
N LEU A 149 -0.24 18.86 6.74
CA LEU A 149 -0.76 17.73 7.52
C LEU A 149 -1.98 17.15 6.82
N LEU A 150 -1.90 15.86 6.52
CA LEU A 150 -3.01 15.13 5.92
C LEU A 150 -4.10 14.91 6.97
N LYS A 151 -5.31 15.38 6.68
CA LYS A 151 -6.46 15.23 7.58
C LYS A 151 -6.72 13.76 7.91
N THR A 152 -7.13 13.49 9.15
CA THR A 152 -7.49 12.15 9.64
C THR A 152 -6.34 11.12 9.60
N SER A 153 -5.11 11.55 9.33
CA SER A 153 -3.95 10.67 9.33
C SER A 153 -3.39 10.45 10.75
N VAL A 154 -2.78 9.30 10.95
CA VAL A 154 -2.06 8.99 12.20
C VAL A 154 -0.80 9.86 12.30
N GLN A 155 -0.17 10.19 11.15
CA GLN A 155 0.99 11.07 11.10
C GLN A 155 0.72 12.42 11.74
N ALA A 156 -0.45 13.03 11.48
CA ALA A 156 -0.80 14.31 12.09
C ALA A 156 -0.90 14.19 13.62
N THR A 157 -1.50 13.12 14.14
CA THR A 157 -1.62 12.90 15.58
C THR A 157 -0.27 12.69 16.25
N GLN A 158 0.61 11.90 15.63
CA GLN A 158 1.97 11.66 16.13
C GLN A 158 2.80 12.94 16.06
N PHE A 159 2.64 13.74 15.02
CA PHE A 159 3.33 15.01 14.89
C PHE A 159 2.96 16.01 15.98
N TYR A 160 1.70 16.12 16.38
CA TYR A 160 1.30 17.00 17.50
C TYR A 160 2.03 16.64 18.77
N GLN A 161 2.15 15.38 19.11
CA GLN A 161 2.89 14.94 20.28
C GLN A 161 4.37 15.28 20.15
N TRP A 162 4.96 15.01 18.98
CA TRP A 162 6.36 15.31 18.69
C TRP A 162 6.64 16.82 18.77
N GLU A 163 5.75 17.66 18.24
CA GLU A 163 5.84 19.12 18.28
C GLU A 163 5.82 19.63 19.74
N GLU A 164 4.90 19.12 20.56
CA GLU A 164 4.79 19.44 21.98
C GLU A 164 6.04 19.03 22.75
N ASP A 165 6.53 17.81 22.55
CA ASP A 165 7.72 17.27 23.20
C ASP A 165 8.98 18.09 22.90
N HIS A 166 9.03 18.75 21.73
CA HIS A 166 10.14 19.62 21.33
C HIS A 166 9.91 21.10 21.59
N GLY A 167 8.77 21.48 22.15
CA GLY A 167 8.42 22.87 22.43
C GLY A 167 8.37 23.75 21.18
N LEU A 168 7.88 23.18 20.08
CA LEU A 168 7.77 23.84 18.78
C LEU A 168 6.34 24.33 18.55
N HIS A 169 6.18 25.27 17.59
CA HIS A 169 4.88 25.81 17.18
C HIS A 169 4.90 26.10 15.68
N LEU A 170 4.31 25.20 14.90
CA LEU A 170 4.19 25.34 13.45
C LEU A 170 2.78 25.83 13.06
N GLN A 171 2.65 26.30 11.82
CA GLN A 171 1.38 26.68 11.23
C GLN A 171 0.87 25.53 10.36
N TYR A 172 -0.31 24.97 10.68
CA TYR A 172 -0.84 23.82 9.97
C TYR A 172 -1.55 24.23 8.68
N VAL A 173 -1.12 23.62 7.59
CA VAL A 173 -1.77 23.68 6.28
C VAL A 173 -2.40 22.32 6.01
N TRP A 174 -3.73 22.26 6.04
CA TRP A 174 -4.44 20.99 5.91
C TRP A 174 -4.52 20.56 4.46
N SER A 175 -4.23 19.28 4.23
CA SER A 175 -4.40 18.62 2.95
C SER A 175 -5.35 17.42 3.04
N ASN A 176 -5.75 16.91 1.88
CA ASN A 176 -6.59 15.74 1.75
C ASN A 176 -5.91 14.62 0.95
N SER A 177 -4.73 14.89 0.38
CA SER A 177 -4.00 13.92 -0.42
C SER A 177 -2.52 14.30 -0.54
N PHE A 178 -1.70 13.29 -0.80
CA PHE A 178 -0.27 13.44 -1.09
C PHE A 178 0.01 14.31 -2.33
N GLU A 179 -0.87 14.26 -3.34
CA GLU A 179 -0.79 15.12 -4.52
C GLU A 179 -0.97 16.60 -4.18
N GLN A 180 -1.87 16.89 -3.22
CA GLN A 180 -2.07 18.26 -2.74
C GLN A 180 -0.83 18.75 -1.99
N ASP A 181 -0.22 17.92 -1.16
CA ASP A 181 1.02 18.26 -0.44
C ASP A 181 2.15 18.60 -1.40
N LYS A 182 2.32 17.80 -2.47
CA LYS A 182 3.32 18.07 -3.52
C LYS A 182 3.05 19.40 -4.23
N GLN A 183 1.81 19.68 -4.59
CA GLN A 183 1.44 20.94 -5.23
C GLN A 183 1.74 22.13 -4.32
N GLN A 184 1.38 22.04 -3.03
CA GLN A 184 1.66 23.07 -2.03
C GLN A 184 3.16 23.29 -1.83
N ALA A 185 3.97 22.22 -1.90
CA ALA A 185 5.42 22.32 -1.86
C ALA A 185 5.99 23.04 -3.09
N GLN A 186 5.53 22.70 -4.30
CA GLN A 186 5.92 23.34 -5.55
C GLN A 186 5.57 24.84 -5.56
N ASP A 187 4.39 25.19 -5.08
CA ASP A 187 3.89 26.55 -5.01
C ASP A 187 4.45 27.35 -3.82
N ARG A 188 5.31 26.69 -3.00
CA ARG A 188 5.89 27.25 -1.76
C ARG A 188 4.83 27.74 -0.78
N GLU A 189 3.71 27.07 -0.72
CA GLU A 189 2.66 27.31 0.26
C GLU A 189 2.96 26.66 1.60
N ILE A 190 3.84 25.64 1.60
CA ILE A 190 4.35 24.95 2.79
C ILE A 190 5.87 24.99 2.84
N ASP A 191 6.40 24.94 4.03
CA ASP A 191 7.85 24.90 4.33
C ASP A 191 8.29 23.50 4.75
N CYS A 192 7.35 22.69 5.25
CA CYS A 192 7.56 21.34 5.78
C CYS A 192 6.40 20.40 5.43
N VAL A 193 6.70 19.09 5.48
CA VAL A 193 5.71 18.03 5.34
C VAL A 193 6.13 16.82 6.18
N ILE A 194 5.16 16.03 6.67
CA ILE A 194 5.40 14.72 7.28
C ILE A 194 5.14 13.65 6.24
N SER A 195 6.10 12.74 6.08
CA SER A 195 5.96 11.61 5.17
C SER A 195 6.82 10.43 5.62
N THR A 196 6.55 9.26 5.08
CA THR A 196 7.43 8.10 5.16
C THR A 196 8.72 8.37 4.37
N GLU A 197 9.75 7.54 4.57
CA GLU A 197 10.99 7.67 3.80
C GLU A 197 10.69 7.46 2.30
N THR A 198 10.74 8.55 1.54
CA THR A 198 10.46 8.53 0.11
C THR A 198 11.41 9.47 -0.65
N PRO A 199 12.04 9.01 -1.74
CA PRO A 199 12.84 9.85 -2.61
C PRO A 199 12.05 11.02 -3.23
N ALA A 200 10.73 10.92 -3.30
CA ALA A 200 9.88 11.93 -3.94
C ALA A 200 10.10 13.34 -3.37
N TRP A 201 10.21 13.49 -2.06
CA TRP A 201 10.38 14.81 -1.45
C TRP A 201 11.70 15.49 -1.81
N VAL A 202 12.75 14.70 -2.07
CA VAL A 202 14.04 15.22 -2.55
C VAL A 202 13.90 15.87 -3.92
N GLU A 203 13.04 15.36 -4.79
CA GLU A 203 12.76 15.96 -6.11
C GLU A 203 12.08 17.33 -5.98
N TYR A 204 11.37 17.58 -4.86
CA TYR A 204 10.78 18.89 -4.54
C TYR A 204 11.71 19.81 -3.72
N GLY A 205 13.00 19.45 -3.60
CA GLY A 205 13.99 20.25 -2.87
C GLY A 205 13.90 20.13 -1.36
N MET A 206 13.11 19.19 -0.84
CA MET A 206 12.98 18.98 0.58
C MET A 206 13.97 17.94 1.10
N SER A 207 14.41 18.11 2.34
CA SER A 207 15.33 17.20 3.03
C SER A 207 14.70 16.70 4.33
N ALA A 208 14.89 15.42 4.65
CA ALA A 208 14.51 14.89 5.94
C ALA A 208 15.40 15.49 7.04
N ILE A 209 14.80 16.09 8.07
CA ILE A 209 15.50 16.78 9.15
C ILE A 209 15.28 16.17 10.52
N ALA A 210 14.19 15.43 10.73
CA ALA A 210 13.89 14.74 11.97
C ALA A 210 13.00 13.51 11.71
N GLN A 211 13.12 12.49 12.55
CA GLN A 211 12.14 11.42 12.65
C GLN A 211 11.05 11.85 13.64
N THR A 212 9.77 11.65 13.27
CA THR A 212 8.63 12.12 14.06
C THR A 212 7.72 11.00 14.57
N GLY A 213 7.91 9.77 14.08
CA GLY A 213 7.12 8.62 14.52
C GLY A 213 7.67 7.28 14.04
#